data_0fdc7ca672e24e885867967a42cb8f56
#
_entry.id   0fdc7ca672e24e885867967a42cb8f56
#
_cell.length_a   1.000
_cell.length_b   1.000
_cell.length_c   1.000
_cell.angle_alpha   90.00
_cell.angle_beta   90.00
_cell.angle_gamma   90.00
#
_symmetry.space_group_name_H-M   'P 1'
#
loop_
_entity.id
_entity.type
_entity.pdbx_description
1 polymer ?
#
loop_
_entity_poly.entity_id
_entity_poly.type
_entity_poly.pdbx_seq_one_letter_code
_entity_poly.pdbx_strand_id
1 'polypeptide(L)'
;NSRKITAYEEDFSTTTCENYWYQEESLYTTGWGFNGKLGIIAYPASWIRLGASFHTPTIYNLTDTWRTETLSSIDEYGIYATYIVPTSYFNYSMVTPWKANGSVAFIFGNFGMITADYEYVDYKSVRLSAYNYDYQSYNETLKNTFDATMNLRLGTEWRYKNYCFRGGYSFYGSPYGVLENDYRRNAVSCGFGFTKH
;
A
#
# COMPACT_ATOMS: atom_id res chain seq x y z
N ASN A 1 2.78 -0.74 12.90
CA ASN A 1 3.92 -0.83 11.99
C ASN A 1 5.17 -0.32 12.71
N SER A 2 6.32 -0.93 12.46
CA SER A 2 7.59 -0.50 13.03
C SER A 2 8.66 -0.49 11.94
N ARG A 3 9.53 0.53 11.96
CA ARG A 3 10.70 0.66 11.11
C ARG A 3 11.91 0.98 11.98
N LYS A 4 13.01 0.28 11.74
CA LYS A 4 14.31 0.52 12.38
C LYS A 4 15.32 0.83 11.29
N ILE A 5 16.10 1.90 11.47
CA ILE A 5 17.21 2.30 10.62
C ILE A 5 18.44 2.36 11.48
N THR A 6 19.54 1.78 11.02
CA THR A 6 20.83 1.79 11.70
C THR A 6 21.86 2.40 10.74
N ALA A 7 22.61 3.37 11.20
CA ALA A 7 23.76 3.94 10.52
C ALA A 7 25.01 3.73 11.39
N TYR A 8 26.11 3.40 10.74
CA TYR A 8 27.39 3.15 11.40
C TYR A 8 28.50 3.76 10.54
N GLU A 9 29.45 4.45 11.17
CA GLU A 9 30.63 5.00 10.51
C GLU A 9 31.85 4.80 11.40
N GLU A 10 32.93 4.29 10.81
CA GLU A 10 34.24 4.13 11.43
C GLU A 10 35.26 5.02 10.71
N ASP A 11 36.08 5.74 11.47
CA ASP A 11 37.21 6.48 10.94
C ASP A 11 38.52 5.75 11.26
N PHE A 12 39.16 5.21 10.23
CA PHE A 12 40.45 4.51 10.31
C PHE A 12 41.64 5.43 9.99
N SER A 13 41.47 6.76 10.04
CA SER A 13 42.50 7.71 9.60
C SER A 13 43.74 7.79 10.47
N THR A 14 43.72 7.17 11.65
CA THR A 14 44.87 7.13 12.57
C THR A 14 45.22 5.69 12.97
N THR A 15 46.49 5.37 12.94
CA THR A 15 47.07 4.01 13.12
C THR A 15 46.84 3.42 14.51
N THR A 16 46.27 4.14 15.45
CA THR A 16 46.17 3.76 16.88
C THR A 16 44.80 4.03 17.54
N CYS A 17 43.85 4.67 16.87
CA CYS A 17 42.59 5.06 17.50
C CYS A 17 41.40 4.69 16.61
N GLU A 18 40.52 3.87 17.13
CA GLU A 18 39.24 3.53 16.47
C GLU A 18 38.16 4.53 16.91
N ASN A 19 37.90 5.53 16.08
CA ASN A 19 36.78 6.44 16.29
C ASN A 19 35.57 5.89 15.54
N TYR A 20 34.46 5.76 16.21
CA TYR A 20 33.22 5.36 15.57
C TYR A 20 32.04 6.13 16.11
N TRP A 21 31.00 6.26 15.30
CA TRP A 21 29.68 6.62 15.77
C TRP A 21 28.64 5.64 15.23
N TYR A 22 27.63 5.43 16.03
CA TYR A 22 26.52 4.56 15.73
C TYR A 22 25.23 5.31 16.02
N GLN A 23 24.29 5.26 15.08
CA GLN A 23 22.97 5.86 15.28
C GLN A 23 21.89 4.83 14.98
N GLU A 24 20.97 4.70 15.89
CA GLU A 24 19.78 3.90 15.74
C GLU A 24 18.54 4.78 15.79
N GLU A 25 17.74 4.70 14.75
CA GLU A 25 16.43 5.36 14.69
C GLU A 25 15.34 4.32 14.64
N SER A 26 14.35 4.45 15.50
CA SER A 26 13.16 3.62 15.51
C SER A 26 11.90 4.46 15.39
N LEU A 27 11.04 4.11 14.44
CA LEU A 27 9.72 4.68 14.25
C LEU A 27 8.67 3.60 14.49
N TYR A 28 7.76 3.88 15.40
CA TYR A 28 6.66 3.00 15.72
C TYR A 28 5.34 3.73 15.53
N THR A 29 4.51 3.26 14.59
CA THR A 29 3.20 3.85 14.29
C THR A 29 2.10 2.98 14.87
N THR A 30 1.25 3.57 15.69
CA THR A 30 0.03 2.98 16.23
C THR A 30 -1.19 3.79 15.84
N GLY A 31 -2.35 3.18 15.89
CA GLY A 31 -3.59 3.90 15.65
C GLY A 31 -4.75 2.99 15.32
N TRP A 32 -5.87 3.63 15.01
CA TRP A 32 -7.09 2.97 14.58
C TRP A 32 -7.64 3.62 13.31
N GLY A 33 -8.45 2.88 12.57
CA GLY A 33 -9.09 3.40 11.36
C GLY A 33 -10.49 2.84 11.20
N PHE A 34 -11.36 3.65 10.60
CA PHE A 34 -12.73 3.30 10.30
C PHE A 34 -13.07 3.54 8.84
N ASN A 35 -13.79 2.61 8.22
CA ASN A 35 -14.38 2.76 6.90
C ASN A 35 -15.71 2.02 6.78
N GLY A 36 -16.50 2.38 5.77
CA GLY A 36 -17.72 1.70 5.37
C GLY A 36 -17.55 1.03 4.01
N LYS A 37 -18.21 -0.13 3.84
CA LYS A 37 -18.26 -0.84 2.56
C LYS A 37 -19.69 -1.28 2.29
N LEU A 38 -20.16 -1.01 1.06
CA LEU A 38 -21.44 -1.47 0.58
C LEU A 38 -21.23 -2.24 -0.72
N GLY A 39 -22.00 -3.31 -0.91
CA GLY A 39 -21.95 -4.09 -2.14
C GLY A 39 -23.29 -4.74 -2.43
N ILE A 40 -23.56 -4.91 -3.72
CA ILE A 40 -24.74 -5.60 -4.23
C ILE A 40 -24.31 -6.57 -5.32
N ILE A 41 -24.95 -7.73 -5.35
CA ILE A 41 -24.83 -8.70 -6.43
C ILE A 41 -26.23 -8.99 -6.96
N ALA A 42 -26.40 -8.87 -8.26
CA ALA A 42 -27.66 -9.13 -8.97
C ALA A 42 -27.48 -10.34 -9.91
N TYR A 43 -28.55 -11.09 -10.06
CA TYR A 43 -28.63 -12.27 -10.93
C TYR A 43 -29.79 -12.07 -11.94
N PRO A 44 -29.60 -11.19 -12.95
CA PRO A 44 -30.68 -10.89 -13.89
C PRO A 44 -31.14 -12.13 -14.68
N ALA A 45 -30.23 -13.07 -14.95
CA ALA A 45 -30.49 -14.34 -15.56
C ALA A 45 -29.52 -15.41 -15.05
N SER A 46 -29.78 -16.68 -15.32
CA SER A 46 -28.92 -17.79 -14.88
C SER A 46 -27.50 -17.75 -15.45
N TRP A 47 -27.33 -17.07 -16.58
CA TRP A 47 -26.07 -16.98 -17.31
C TRP A 47 -25.30 -15.66 -17.06
N ILE A 48 -25.85 -14.70 -16.31
CA ILE A 48 -25.18 -13.43 -16.02
C ILE A 48 -25.26 -13.07 -14.53
N ARG A 49 -24.18 -12.55 -14.02
CA ARG A 49 -24.08 -11.97 -12.67
C ARG A 49 -23.49 -10.59 -12.78
N LEU A 50 -24.06 -9.64 -12.06
CA LEU A 50 -23.60 -8.26 -11.97
C LEU A 50 -23.26 -7.96 -10.52
N GLY A 51 -22.12 -7.33 -10.28
CA GLY A 51 -21.70 -6.89 -8.96
C GLY A 51 -21.34 -5.40 -8.99
N ALA A 52 -21.67 -4.70 -7.92
CA ALA A 52 -21.19 -3.36 -7.67
C ALA A 52 -20.84 -3.20 -6.20
N SER A 53 -19.76 -2.48 -5.90
CA SER A 53 -19.40 -2.16 -4.53
C SER A 53 -18.79 -0.76 -4.44
N PHE A 54 -19.00 -0.15 -3.28
CA PHE A 54 -18.44 1.15 -2.93
C PHE A 54 -17.77 1.06 -1.58
N HIS A 55 -16.53 1.57 -1.50
CA HIS A 55 -15.74 1.66 -0.29
C HIS A 55 -15.51 3.13 0.02
N THR A 56 -15.99 3.57 1.17
CA THR A 56 -15.70 4.92 1.65
C THR A 56 -14.21 5.09 1.93
N PRO A 57 -13.70 6.32 1.99
CA PRO A 57 -12.40 6.58 2.58
C PRO A 57 -12.25 5.91 3.95
N THR A 58 -11.05 5.45 4.28
CA THR A 58 -10.70 5.07 5.66
C THR A 58 -10.15 6.30 6.35
N ILE A 59 -10.76 6.66 7.48
CA ILE A 59 -10.25 7.71 8.35
C ILE A 59 -9.40 7.04 9.40
N TYR A 60 -8.10 7.35 9.41
CA TYR A 60 -7.14 6.88 10.40
C TYR A 60 -6.82 7.98 11.39
N ASN A 61 -6.71 7.62 12.67
CA ASN A 61 -6.02 8.40 13.69
C ASN A 61 -4.77 7.65 14.09
N LEU A 62 -3.62 8.27 13.89
CA LEU A 62 -2.31 7.65 14.01
C LEU A 62 -1.45 8.43 15.00
N THR A 63 -0.62 7.68 15.71
CA THR A 63 0.43 8.22 16.57
C THR A 63 1.75 7.61 16.16
N ASP A 64 2.67 8.44 15.75
CA ASP A 64 4.05 8.09 15.51
C ASP A 64 4.86 8.32 16.79
N THR A 65 5.63 7.31 17.15
CA THR A 65 6.59 7.37 18.26
C THR A 65 7.97 7.22 17.66
N TRP A 66 8.77 8.26 17.80
CA TRP A 66 10.13 8.33 17.26
C TRP A 66 11.14 8.33 18.40
N ARG A 67 12.14 7.46 18.28
CA ARG A 67 13.28 7.39 19.19
C ARG A 67 14.57 7.33 18.37
N THR A 68 15.52 8.18 18.76
CA THR A 68 16.88 8.17 18.22
C THR A 68 17.86 7.93 19.37
N GLU A 69 18.80 7.03 19.17
CA GLU A 69 19.90 6.77 20.07
C GLU A 69 21.20 6.90 19.27
N THR A 70 22.12 7.72 19.75
CA THR A 70 23.43 7.93 19.13
C THR A 70 24.51 7.57 20.16
N LEU A 71 25.42 6.71 19.76
CA LEU A 71 26.62 6.34 20.50
C LEU A 71 27.85 6.81 19.72
N SER A 72 28.77 7.51 20.37
CA SER A 72 30.06 7.85 19.80
C SER A 72 31.19 7.46 20.72
N SER A 73 32.30 7.04 20.16
CA SER A 73 33.56 6.75 20.83
C SER A 73 34.68 7.52 20.17
N ILE A 74 35.46 8.24 20.96
CA ILE A 74 36.71 8.90 20.54
C ILE A 74 37.83 8.33 21.41
N ASP A 75 38.55 7.36 20.88
CA ASP A 75 39.51 6.55 21.64
C ASP A 75 40.75 7.37 22.07
N GLU A 76 41.20 8.35 21.27
CA GLU A 76 42.34 9.23 21.56
C GLU A 76 42.23 9.93 22.93
N TYR A 77 41.01 10.17 23.41
CA TYR A 77 40.75 10.84 24.69
C TYR A 77 40.01 9.95 25.70
N GLY A 78 39.73 8.70 25.35
CA GLY A 78 38.92 7.81 26.20
C GLY A 78 37.51 8.33 26.42
N ILE A 79 36.97 9.10 25.47
CA ILE A 79 35.67 9.72 25.57
C ILE A 79 34.63 8.83 24.91
N TYR A 80 33.70 8.35 25.73
CA TYR A 80 32.48 7.63 25.28
C TYR A 80 31.29 8.49 25.57
N ALA A 81 30.52 8.82 24.56
CA ALA A 81 29.31 9.59 24.70
C ALA A 81 28.11 8.83 24.15
N THR A 82 27.11 8.66 24.99
CA THR A 82 25.80 8.15 24.57
C THR A 82 24.80 9.27 24.67
N TYR A 83 24.14 9.59 23.58
CA TYR A 83 23.09 10.57 23.55
C TYR A 83 21.76 9.90 23.11
N ILE A 84 20.79 9.94 24.01
CA ILE A 84 19.44 9.45 23.75
C ILE A 84 18.53 10.65 23.56
N VAL A 85 18.01 10.85 22.35
CA VAL A 85 17.01 11.88 22.08
C VAL A 85 15.73 11.50 22.83
N PRO A 86 15.10 12.44 23.56
CA PRO A 86 13.80 12.19 24.17
C PRO A 86 12.81 11.66 23.14
N THR A 87 12.06 10.62 23.49
CA THR A 87 11.04 10.03 22.63
C THR A 87 10.02 11.09 22.22
N SER A 88 9.86 11.26 20.92
CA SER A 88 8.91 12.21 20.34
C SER A 88 7.63 11.49 19.92
N TYR A 89 6.50 12.14 20.14
CA TYR A 89 5.17 11.65 19.75
C TYR A 89 4.54 12.63 18.78
N PHE A 90 4.00 12.11 17.69
CA PHE A 90 3.30 12.92 16.70
C PHE A 90 1.95 12.30 16.37
N ASN A 91 0.87 13.04 16.64
CA ASN A 91 -0.50 12.62 16.37
C ASN A 91 -1.00 13.27 15.09
N TYR A 92 -1.54 12.45 14.19
CA TYR A 92 -2.12 12.93 12.94
C TYR A 92 -3.26 12.03 12.48
N SER A 93 -4.08 12.58 11.60
CA SER A 93 -5.14 11.85 10.93
C SER A 93 -4.83 11.74 9.44
N MET A 94 -5.16 10.60 8.86
CA MET A 94 -5.02 10.33 7.45
C MET A 94 -6.33 9.82 6.88
N VAL A 95 -6.76 10.38 5.75
CA VAL A 95 -7.91 9.93 4.98
C VAL A 95 -7.41 9.27 3.70
N THR A 96 -7.77 7.99 3.50
CA THR A 96 -7.38 7.24 2.29
C THR A 96 -8.34 7.51 1.13
N PRO A 97 -7.97 7.12 -0.10
CA PRO A 97 -8.87 7.19 -1.25
C PRO A 97 -10.16 6.39 -1.05
N TRP A 98 -11.24 6.89 -1.61
CA TRP A 98 -12.43 6.07 -1.85
C TRP A 98 -12.27 5.25 -3.11
N LYS A 99 -13.05 4.16 -3.23
CA LYS A 99 -13.05 3.34 -4.42
C LYS A 99 -14.42 2.75 -4.72
N ALA A 100 -14.68 2.56 -6.00
CA ALA A 100 -15.86 1.91 -6.51
C ALA A 100 -15.48 0.77 -7.45
N ASN A 101 -16.20 -0.36 -7.35
CA ASN A 101 -15.98 -1.52 -8.20
C ASN A 101 -17.27 -1.88 -8.92
N GLY A 102 -17.14 -2.28 -10.18
CA GLY A 102 -18.18 -2.89 -10.97
C GLY A 102 -17.69 -4.22 -11.54
N SER A 103 -18.49 -5.26 -11.51
CA SER A 103 -18.13 -6.57 -12.04
C SER A 103 -19.25 -7.20 -12.85
N VAL A 104 -18.87 -7.97 -13.84
CA VAL A 104 -19.78 -8.80 -14.63
C VAL A 104 -19.19 -10.20 -14.79
N ALA A 105 -20.03 -11.21 -14.68
CA ALA A 105 -19.68 -12.59 -15.00
C ALA A 105 -20.70 -13.20 -15.96
N PHE A 106 -20.20 -13.82 -17.01
CA PHE A 106 -20.99 -14.62 -17.96
C PHE A 106 -20.70 -16.09 -17.69
N ILE A 107 -21.74 -16.86 -17.47
CA ILE A 107 -21.69 -18.27 -17.10
C ILE A 107 -22.23 -19.11 -18.26
N PHE A 108 -21.43 -20.02 -18.76
CA PHE A 108 -21.77 -20.91 -19.87
C PHE A 108 -22.13 -22.30 -19.35
N GLY A 109 -23.23 -22.37 -18.60
CA GLY A 109 -23.68 -23.63 -17.95
C GLY A 109 -22.55 -24.24 -17.10
N ASN A 110 -22.25 -25.52 -17.34
CA ASN A 110 -21.18 -26.24 -16.64
C ASN A 110 -19.84 -26.18 -17.35
N PHE A 111 -19.76 -25.53 -18.52
CA PHE A 111 -18.55 -25.52 -19.35
C PHE A 111 -17.53 -24.49 -18.91
N GLY A 112 -17.99 -23.34 -18.37
CA GLY A 112 -17.06 -22.30 -17.98
C GLY A 112 -17.72 -20.98 -17.68
N MET A 113 -16.85 -19.99 -17.46
CA MET A 113 -17.26 -18.60 -17.21
C MET A 113 -16.19 -17.61 -17.69
N ILE A 114 -16.63 -16.40 -17.98
CA ILE A 114 -15.79 -15.23 -18.22
C ILE A 114 -16.20 -14.16 -17.24
N THR A 115 -15.23 -13.48 -16.64
CA THR A 115 -15.46 -12.39 -15.68
C THR A 115 -14.69 -11.16 -16.08
N ALA A 116 -15.26 -10.00 -15.79
CA ALA A 116 -14.57 -8.73 -15.89
C ALA A 116 -14.87 -7.91 -14.63
N ASP A 117 -13.82 -7.36 -14.03
CA ASP A 117 -13.90 -6.47 -12.87
C ASP A 117 -13.24 -5.16 -13.22
N TYR A 118 -13.93 -4.05 -12.93
CA TYR A 118 -13.44 -2.69 -13.06
C TYR A 118 -13.43 -2.04 -11.67
N GLU A 119 -12.26 -1.51 -11.28
CA GLU A 119 -12.09 -0.78 -10.02
C GLU A 119 -11.63 0.64 -10.35
N TYR A 120 -12.33 1.62 -9.82
CA TYR A 120 -11.96 3.03 -9.85
C TYR A 120 -11.49 3.44 -8.45
N VAL A 121 -10.34 4.13 -8.38
CA VAL A 121 -9.74 4.62 -7.13
C VAL A 121 -9.37 6.09 -7.31
N ASP A 122 -9.88 6.95 -6.43
CA ASP A 122 -9.58 8.39 -6.46
C ASP A 122 -8.45 8.74 -5.49
N TYR A 123 -7.20 8.60 -5.95
CA TYR A 123 -6.03 8.91 -5.12
C TYR A 123 -5.89 10.40 -4.80
N LYS A 124 -6.54 11.32 -5.55
CA LYS A 124 -6.58 12.75 -5.24
C LYS A 124 -7.30 13.07 -3.92
N SER A 125 -8.13 12.15 -3.45
CA SER A 125 -8.91 12.34 -2.23
C SER A 125 -8.13 12.10 -0.93
N VAL A 126 -6.86 11.64 -1.02
CA VAL A 126 -5.97 11.49 0.14
C VAL A 126 -5.77 12.81 0.85
N ARG A 127 -5.86 12.80 2.19
CA ARG A 127 -5.65 13.99 3.03
C ARG A 127 -4.92 13.60 4.32
N LEU A 128 -4.03 14.50 4.73
CA LEU A 128 -3.37 14.47 6.03
C LEU A 128 -3.81 15.68 6.86
N SER A 129 -3.95 15.52 8.16
CA SER A 129 -4.23 16.61 9.09
C SER A 129 -3.63 16.31 10.47
N ALA A 130 -3.19 17.34 11.18
CA ALA A 130 -2.77 17.26 12.57
C ALA A 130 -3.15 18.57 13.29
N TYR A 131 -3.29 18.49 14.61
CA TYR A 131 -3.65 19.65 15.41
C TYR A 131 -2.53 20.70 15.46
N ASN A 132 -1.28 20.24 15.57
CA ASN A 132 -0.11 21.10 15.76
C ASN A 132 0.75 21.27 14.49
N TYR A 133 0.23 20.88 13.32
CA TYR A 133 0.96 20.97 12.06
C TYR A 133 0.04 21.24 10.88
N ASP A 134 0.40 22.24 10.07
CA ASP A 134 -0.33 22.57 8.85
C ASP A 134 0.10 21.69 7.69
N TYR A 135 -0.80 20.81 7.25
CA TYR A 135 -0.62 19.92 6.11
C TYR A 135 -1.10 20.50 4.78
N GLN A 136 -1.48 21.79 4.71
CA GLN A 136 -2.07 22.38 3.50
C GLN A 136 -1.14 22.19 2.29
N SER A 137 0.12 22.59 2.39
CA SER A 137 1.11 22.47 1.32
C SER A 137 1.34 21.01 0.89
N TYR A 138 1.40 20.08 1.86
CA TYR A 138 1.53 18.66 1.57
C TYR A 138 0.30 18.12 0.85
N ASN A 139 -0.90 18.49 1.29
CA ASN A 139 -2.15 18.05 0.66
C ASN A 139 -2.30 18.60 -0.76
N GLU A 140 -1.85 19.81 -1.02
CA GLU A 140 -1.78 20.36 -2.38
C GLU A 140 -0.79 19.58 -3.25
N THR A 141 0.39 19.26 -2.72
CA THR A 141 1.37 18.41 -3.41
C THR A 141 0.80 17.03 -3.72
N LEU A 142 0.15 16.37 -2.75
CA LEU A 142 -0.51 15.08 -2.95
C LEU A 142 -1.58 15.17 -4.05
N LYS A 143 -2.42 16.18 -4.01
CA LYS A 143 -3.48 16.41 -5.01
C LYS A 143 -2.93 16.66 -6.42
N ASN A 144 -1.77 17.29 -6.54
CA ASN A 144 -1.12 17.57 -7.82
C ASN A 144 -0.29 16.39 -8.32
N THR A 145 0.20 15.54 -7.42
CA THR A 145 1.02 14.37 -7.76
C THR A 145 0.16 13.15 -8.11
N PHE A 146 -0.91 12.93 -7.34
CA PHE A 146 -1.79 11.78 -7.55
C PHE A 146 -2.98 12.10 -8.45
N ASP A 147 -3.43 11.09 -9.18
CA ASP A 147 -4.63 11.14 -10.01
C ASP A 147 -5.60 9.99 -9.65
N ALA A 148 -6.80 10.06 -10.18
CA ALA A 148 -7.69 8.93 -10.17
C ALA A 148 -7.16 7.86 -11.13
N THR A 149 -7.30 6.60 -10.76
CA THR A 149 -6.86 5.49 -11.59
C THR A 149 -7.90 4.41 -11.70
N MET A 150 -7.73 3.57 -12.71
CA MET A 150 -8.58 2.40 -12.94
C MET A 150 -7.73 1.12 -12.93
N ASN A 151 -8.32 0.08 -12.40
CA ASN A 151 -7.80 -1.28 -12.48
C ASN A 151 -8.82 -2.14 -13.21
N LEU A 152 -8.36 -2.94 -14.18
CA LEU A 152 -9.19 -3.86 -14.94
C LEU A 152 -8.67 -5.28 -14.71
N ARG A 153 -9.56 -6.21 -14.37
CA ARG A 153 -9.23 -7.64 -14.26
C ARG A 153 -10.18 -8.45 -15.12
N LEU A 154 -9.61 -9.27 -15.95
CA LEU A 154 -10.35 -10.22 -16.79
C LEU A 154 -9.98 -11.63 -16.36
N GLY A 155 -10.96 -12.47 -16.20
CA GLY A 155 -10.79 -13.86 -15.80
C GLY A 155 -11.62 -14.81 -16.65
N THR A 156 -11.11 -16.00 -16.88
CA THR A 156 -11.85 -17.06 -17.55
C THR A 156 -11.53 -18.41 -16.92
N GLU A 157 -12.56 -19.27 -16.85
CA GLU A 157 -12.44 -20.64 -16.42
C GLU A 157 -13.21 -21.54 -17.37
N TRP A 158 -12.57 -22.61 -17.83
CA TRP A 158 -13.17 -23.62 -18.70
C TRP A 158 -13.00 -25.01 -18.12
N ARG A 159 -14.08 -25.75 -18.11
CA ARG A 159 -14.14 -27.12 -17.56
C ARG A 159 -14.43 -28.11 -18.66
N TYR A 160 -13.59 -29.11 -18.73
CA TYR A 160 -13.77 -30.23 -19.64
C TYR A 160 -13.57 -31.56 -18.87
N LYS A 161 -14.63 -32.35 -18.68
CA LYS A 161 -14.60 -33.55 -17.84
C LYS A 161 -14.03 -33.23 -16.44
N ASN A 162 -12.90 -33.83 -16.11
CA ASN A 162 -12.20 -33.70 -14.84
C ASN A 162 -11.15 -32.56 -14.84
N TYR A 163 -11.00 -31.87 -15.96
CA TYR A 163 -9.98 -30.81 -16.15
C TYR A 163 -10.61 -29.43 -16.05
N CYS A 164 -9.87 -28.52 -15.45
CA CYS A 164 -10.22 -27.10 -15.33
C CYS A 164 -9.04 -26.25 -15.79
N PHE A 165 -9.28 -25.38 -16.75
CA PHE A 165 -8.30 -24.41 -17.28
C PHE A 165 -8.72 -23.02 -16.86
N ARG A 166 -7.77 -22.24 -16.35
CA ARG A 166 -8.00 -20.86 -15.92
C ARG A 166 -7.02 -19.93 -16.60
N GLY A 167 -7.51 -18.77 -16.99
CA GLY A 167 -6.69 -17.69 -17.52
C GLY A 167 -7.12 -16.36 -16.90
N GLY A 168 -6.18 -15.47 -16.73
CA GLY A 168 -6.47 -14.14 -16.22
C GLY A 168 -5.52 -13.09 -16.75
N TYR A 169 -6.04 -11.88 -16.89
CA TYR A 169 -5.28 -10.70 -17.22
C TYR A 169 -5.69 -9.58 -16.26
N SER A 170 -4.70 -8.85 -15.76
CA SER A 170 -4.93 -7.70 -14.90
C SER A 170 -4.11 -6.50 -15.39
N PHE A 171 -4.79 -5.39 -15.51
CA PHE A 171 -4.20 -4.08 -15.76
C PHE A 171 -4.40 -3.21 -14.51
N TYR A 172 -3.33 -2.62 -14.03
CA TYR A 172 -3.32 -1.66 -12.93
C TYR A 172 -2.83 -0.33 -13.46
N GLY A 173 -3.69 0.67 -13.39
CA GLY A 173 -3.36 2.03 -13.79
C GLY A 173 -2.36 2.69 -12.83
N SER A 174 -1.65 3.70 -13.32
CA SER A 174 -0.76 4.51 -12.49
C SER A 174 -1.58 5.44 -11.59
N PRO A 175 -1.28 5.51 -10.29
CA PRO A 175 -1.87 6.51 -9.40
C PRO A 175 -1.26 7.91 -9.58
N TYR A 176 -0.18 8.04 -10.35
CA TYR A 176 0.54 9.30 -10.55
C TYR A 176 0.09 9.99 -11.84
N GLY A 177 -0.27 11.29 -11.72
CA GLY A 177 -0.80 12.06 -12.85
C GLY A 177 0.25 12.64 -13.79
N VAL A 178 1.42 13.03 -13.30
CA VAL A 178 2.39 13.88 -14.04
C VAL A 178 3.83 13.35 -13.94
N LEU A 179 4.06 12.11 -13.57
CA LEU A 179 5.43 11.59 -13.51
C LEU A 179 5.86 11.03 -14.86
N GLU A 180 7.11 11.34 -15.23
CA GLU A 180 7.78 10.91 -16.45
C GLU A 180 7.90 9.37 -16.58
N ASN A 181 7.75 8.66 -15.48
CA ASN A 181 7.78 7.19 -15.43
C ASN A 181 6.37 6.59 -15.43
N ASP A 182 6.16 5.62 -16.30
CA ASP A 182 4.91 4.85 -16.38
C ASP A 182 4.87 3.76 -15.30
N TYR A 183 4.09 4.00 -14.24
CA TYR A 183 3.88 3.04 -13.14
C TYR A 183 2.73 2.05 -13.40
N ARG A 184 2.23 1.97 -14.63
CA ARG A 184 1.23 0.98 -15.01
C ARG A 184 1.81 -0.44 -14.90
N ARG A 185 1.01 -1.36 -14.45
CA ARG A 185 1.42 -2.75 -14.31
C ARG A 185 0.41 -3.68 -14.98
N ASN A 186 0.92 -4.61 -15.77
CA ASN A 186 0.17 -5.69 -16.36
C ASN A 186 0.57 -7.02 -15.72
N ALA A 187 -0.39 -7.91 -15.55
CA ALA A 187 -0.14 -9.26 -15.07
C ALA A 187 -1.00 -10.25 -15.86
N VAL A 188 -0.38 -11.37 -16.23
CA VAL A 188 -1.05 -12.52 -16.85
C VAL A 188 -0.94 -13.69 -15.90
N SER A 189 -2.00 -14.44 -15.75
CA SER A 189 -2.05 -15.66 -14.94
C SER A 189 -2.68 -16.81 -15.71
N CYS A 190 -2.20 -18.02 -15.47
CA CYS A 190 -2.81 -19.24 -15.95
C CYS A 190 -2.85 -20.29 -14.85
N GLY A 191 -3.81 -21.19 -14.94
CA GLY A 191 -4.01 -22.24 -13.95
C GLY A 191 -4.59 -23.49 -14.58
N PHE A 192 -4.20 -24.63 -14.03
CA PHE A 192 -4.73 -25.94 -14.39
C PHE A 192 -5.20 -26.65 -13.13
N GLY A 193 -6.36 -27.30 -13.22
CA GLY A 193 -6.94 -28.09 -12.15
C GLY A 193 -7.39 -29.47 -12.66
N PHE A 194 -7.27 -30.46 -11.80
CA PHE A 194 -7.77 -31.80 -12.04
C PHE A 194 -8.59 -32.29 -10.82
N THR A 195 -9.79 -32.78 -11.06
CA THR A 195 -10.65 -33.33 -10.02
C THR A 195 -10.87 -34.84 -10.32
N LYS A 196 -10.44 -35.68 -9.38
CA LYS A 196 -10.72 -37.12 -9.44
C LYS A 196 -12.02 -37.37 -8.67
N HIS A 197 -13.03 -37.93 -9.34
CA HIS A 197 -14.24 -38.47 -8.71
C HIS A 197 -13.98 -39.85 -8.18
#